data_f0b10e4e8d3e3a236d4b5bf598653e9e
#
_entry.id   f0b10e4e8d3e3a236d4b5bf598653e9e
#
_cell.length_a   1.000
_cell.length_b   1.000
_cell.length_c   1.000
_cell.angle_alpha   90.00
_cell.angle_beta   90.00
_cell.angle_gamma   90.00
#
_symmetry.space_group_name_H-M   'P 1'
#
loop_
_entity.id
_entity.type
_entity.pdbx_description
1 polymer ?
#
loop_
_entity_poly.entity_id
_entity_poly.type
_entity_poly.pdbx_seq_one_letter_code
_entity_poly.pdbx_strand_id
1 'polypeptide(L)'
;VFGIAVAAPVGREIFGKGKGLLSSFVTTAAIQLATNPILCFFYFQLPLYSVLLNLIVIPSMSLLLPLSVMAVGVSLLSFQSGQVLMLLVRAILLLQQALSYYSNRLPFSHFVTGKPSLLQIVIYYAGLAVLLYLLKKRRFIRAVLSFLLLLSLAILPALQSQLTITMLDVGQGDGLVLKKGAHVLLVDGGSSSEKKLYEYTYAPYLKSQGITAIDAVFLSHSDEDHISAVKEVMENMPVGTMYLPKVDAFQESFASLKTQAIRQGCSIKYVKRGDVMEWRGVRLEVLHPDSNQDYEDVNEASEVLSLSYAGFSMLFTGDIGGQAEEELVAYMKKMRKGTYTILKCGHHGSKTSTSEELLAQVTPDIVLISCGKRNRYGHPHKETLKRLKTANVPYFTTVEQGAISIKITPKGGYQISGYRKDTSISKEAMIK
;
A
#
# COMPACT_ATOMS: atom_id res chain seq x y z
N VAL A 1 21.95 2.72 -20.46
CA VAL A 1 22.95 3.34 -21.37
C VAL A 1 23.82 4.33 -20.62
N PHE A 2 23.28 5.36 -19.90
CA PHE A 2 24.07 6.38 -19.19
C PHE A 2 25.07 5.79 -18.18
N GLY A 3 24.66 4.80 -17.37
CA GLY A 3 25.54 4.14 -16.39
C GLY A 3 26.75 3.47 -17.03
N ILE A 4 26.56 2.83 -18.20
CA ILE A 4 27.64 2.15 -18.94
C ILE A 4 28.49 3.15 -19.71
N ALA A 5 27.87 4.11 -20.40
CA ALA A 5 28.56 5.02 -21.31
C ALA A 5 29.31 6.14 -20.60
N VAL A 6 28.82 6.61 -19.44
CA VAL A 6 29.37 7.78 -18.75
C VAL A 6 29.92 7.41 -17.37
N ALA A 7 29.12 6.81 -16.49
CA ALA A 7 29.53 6.60 -15.10
C ALA A 7 30.60 5.52 -14.95
N ALA A 8 30.52 4.42 -15.68
CA ALA A 8 31.48 3.34 -15.59
C ALA A 8 32.89 3.71 -16.12
N PRO A 9 33.05 4.42 -17.26
CA PRO A 9 34.36 4.93 -17.67
C PRO A 9 35.01 5.85 -16.65
N VAL A 10 34.28 6.82 -16.08
CA VAL A 10 34.80 7.71 -15.04
C VAL A 10 35.24 6.92 -13.80
N GLY A 11 34.44 5.96 -13.35
CA GLY A 11 34.83 5.09 -12.24
C GLY A 11 36.13 4.30 -12.51
N ARG A 12 36.26 3.72 -13.71
CA ARG A 12 37.44 2.97 -14.12
C ARG A 12 38.69 3.86 -14.25
N GLU A 13 38.52 5.08 -14.73
CA GLU A 13 39.66 6.05 -14.79
C GLU A 13 40.19 6.40 -13.38
N ILE A 14 39.29 6.47 -12.38
CA ILE A 14 39.64 6.87 -11.02
C ILE A 14 40.22 5.72 -10.18
N PHE A 15 39.57 4.56 -10.24
CA PHE A 15 39.89 3.40 -9.39
C PHE A 15 40.85 2.40 -10.06
N GLY A 16 41.31 2.69 -11.27
CA GLY A 16 42.32 1.93 -11.99
C GLY A 16 41.76 1.21 -13.24
N LYS A 17 42.60 1.17 -14.30
CA LYS A 17 42.34 0.47 -15.56
C LYS A 17 42.50 -1.05 -15.43
N GLY A 18 42.54 -1.61 -14.21
CA GLY A 18 42.75 -3.02 -13.94
C GLY A 18 41.66 -3.91 -14.56
N LYS A 19 42.10 -5.00 -15.18
CA LYS A 19 41.22 -6.11 -15.53
C LYS A 19 40.99 -6.93 -14.26
N GLY A 20 39.74 -7.04 -13.75
CA GLY A 20 39.48 -7.87 -12.59
C GLY A 20 38.21 -7.45 -11.81
N LEU A 21 38.02 -8.08 -10.65
CA LEU A 21 36.83 -7.91 -9.80
C LEU A 21 36.54 -6.45 -9.43
N LEU A 22 37.61 -5.64 -9.16
CA LEU A 22 37.43 -4.22 -8.83
C LEU A 22 36.79 -3.43 -9.99
N SER A 23 37.24 -3.64 -11.22
CA SER A 23 36.68 -2.99 -12.41
C SER A 23 35.23 -3.40 -12.63
N SER A 24 34.90 -4.69 -12.42
CA SER A 24 33.54 -5.21 -12.49
C SER A 24 32.66 -4.60 -11.42
N PHE A 25 33.13 -4.52 -10.18
CA PHE A 25 32.44 -3.89 -9.06
C PHE A 25 32.12 -2.41 -9.34
N VAL A 26 33.13 -1.63 -9.75
CA VAL A 26 32.96 -0.21 -10.10
C VAL A 26 31.93 -0.02 -11.23
N THR A 27 32.01 -0.86 -12.27
CA THR A 27 31.08 -0.81 -13.38
C THR A 27 29.64 -1.11 -12.92
N THR A 28 29.45 -2.16 -12.12
CA THR A 28 28.16 -2.56 -11.59
C THR A 28 27.57 -1.50 -10.66
N ALA A 29 28.40 -0.95 -9.76
CA ALA A 29 27.99 0.14 -8.87
C ALA A 29 27.57 1.39 -9.65
N ALA A 30 28.31 1.76 -10.70
CA ALA A 30 27.97 2.88 -11.56
C ALA A 30 26.63 2.68 -12.31
N ILE A 31 26.38 1.47 -12.79
CA ILE A 31 25.09 1.11 -13.42
C ILE A 31 23.97 1.20 -12.38
N GLN A 32 24.18 0.63 -11.19
CA GLN A 32 23.20 0.67 -10.10
C GLN A 32 22.86 2.10 -9.71
N LEU A 33 23.84 2.97 -9.50
CA LEU A 33 23.61 4.38 -9.19
C LEU A 33 22.81 5.08 -10.29
N ALA A 34 23.11 4.82 -11.55
CA ALA A 34 22.39 5.41 -12.66
C ALA A 34 20.94 4.90 -12.80
N THR A 35 20.66 3.68 -12.36
CA THR A 35 19.32 3.06 -12.48
C THR A 35 18.45 3.21 -11.23
N ASN A 36 19.04 3.49 -10.07
CA ASN A 36 18.32 3.59 -8.79
C ASN A 36 17.08 4.50 -8.84
N PRO A 37 17.10 5.73 -9.41
CA PRO A 37 15.90 6.57 -9.45
C PRO A 37 14.76 5.93 -10.23
N ILE A 38 15.09 5.22 -11.31
CA ILE A 38 14.10 4.52 -12.14
C ILE A 38 13.52 3.33 -11.36
N LEU A 39 14.38 2.55 -10.67
CA LEU A 39 13.91 1.45 -9.82
C LEU A 39 13.01 1.97 -8.69
N CYS A 40 13.39 3.03 -8.00
CA CYS A 40 12.56 3.65 -6.97
C CYS A 40 11.22 4.17 -7.53
N PHE A 41 11.20 4.71 -8.74
CA PHE A 41 9.98 5.24 -9.36
C PHE A 41 8.97 4.15 -9.73
N PHE A 42 9.43 2.99 -10.22
CA PHE A 42 8.56 1.91 -10.67
C PHE A 42 8.32 0.83 -9.60
N TYR A 43 9.33 0.53 -8.77
CA TYR A 43 9.28 -0.56 -7.79
C TYR A 43 9.24 -0.09 -6.34
N PHE A 44 9.47 1.23 -6.09
CA PHE A 44 9.37 1.86 -4.77
C PHE A 44 10.37 1.33 -3.73
N GLN A 45 11.40 0.62 -4.18
CA GLN A 45 12.40 -0.01 -3.31
C GLN A 45 13.75 -0.14 -4.00
N LEU A 46 14.81 -0.22 -3.21
CA LEU A 46 16.17 -0.47 -3.65
C LEU A 46 16.64 -1.85 -3.18
N PRO A 47 17.09 -2.74 -4.09
CA PRO A 47 17.70 -4.00 -3.70
C PRO A 47 19.16 -3.75 -3.30
N LEU A 48 19.50 -3.89 -2.00
CA LEU A 48 20.83 -3.53 -1.49
C LEU A 48 21.93 -4.51 -1.92
N TYR A 49 21.60 -5.78 -2.12
CA TYR A 49 22.59 -6.80 -2.53
C TYR A 49 22.79 -6.91 -4.04
N SER A 50 22.08 -6.13 -4.84
CA SER A 50 22.12 -6.22 -6.31
C SER A 50 23.52 -6.00 -6.91
N VAL A 51 24.32 -5.09 -6.34
CA VAL A 51 25.71 -4.85 -6.79
C VAL A 51 26.54 -6.13 -6.65
N LEU A 52 26.44 -6.81 -5.51
CA LEU A 52 27.17 -8.06 -5.25
C LEU A 52 26.68 -9.21 -6.15
N LEU A 53 25.35 -9.35 -6.26
CA LEU A 53 24.75 -10.36 -7.14
C LEU A 53 25.19 -10.19 -8.59
N ASN A 54 25.22 -8.96 -9.07
CA ASN A 54 25.57 -8.65 -10.46
C ASN A 54 27.05 -8.97 -10.78
N LEU A 55 27.92 -9.10 -9.78
CA LEU A 55 29.30 -9.58 -10.00
C LEU A 55 29.32 -11.04 -10.48
N ILE A 56 28.30 -11.81 -10.15
CA ILE A 56 28.13 -13.21 -10.58
C ILE A 56 27.18 -13.31 -11.77
N VAL A 57 26.05 -12.60 -11.69
CA VAL A 57 24.99 -12.68 -12.72
C VAL A 57 25.46 -12.13 -14.06
N ILE A 58 26.13 -10.96 -14.10
CA ILE A 58 26.56 -10.36 -15.38
C ILE A 58 27.56 -11.26 -16.12
N PRO A 59 28.65 -11.78 -15.50
CA PRO A 59 29.51 -12.73 -16.17
C PRO A 59 28.82 -14.02 -16.59
N SER A 60 27.90 -14.54 -15.77
CA SER A 60 27.17 -15.77 -16.10
C SER A 60 26.23 -15.57 -17.30
N MET A 61 25.66 -14.36 -17.50
CA MET A 61 24.87 -14.01 -18.70
C MET A 61 25.70 -14.05 -19.98
N SER A 62 27.00 -13.71 -19.89
CA SER A 62 27.93 -13.78 -21.04
C SER A 62 28.16 -15.22 -21.52
N LEU A 63 27.99 -16.20 -20.63
CA LEU A 63 28.01 -17.63 -20.96
C LEU A 63 26.64 -18.15 -21.35
N LEU A 64 25.60 -17.73 -20.63
CA LEU A 64 24.22 -18.19 -20.78
C LEU A 64 23.70 -17.95 -22.19
N LEU A 65 23.87 -16.74 -22.73
CA LEU A 65 23.30 -16.35 -24.01
C LEU A 65 23.92 -17.16 -25.18
N PRO A 66 25.26 -17.23 -25.36
CA PRO A 66 25.85 -18.06 -26.41
C PRO A 66 25.52 -19.55 -26.26
N LEU A 67 25.56 -20.09 -25.03
CA LEU A 67 25.18 -21.48 -24.76
C LEU A 67 23.74 -21.79 -25.14
N SER A 68 22.82 -20.86 -24.87
CA SER A 68 21.41 -21.04 -25.24
C SER A 68 21.22 -21.06 -26.75
N VAL A 69 21.88 -20.14 -27.48
CA VAL A 69 21.83 -20.10 -28.95
C VAL A 69 22.46 -21.37 -29.55
N MET A 70 23.62 -21.79 -29.02
CA MET A 70 24.28 -23.04 -29.44
C MET A 70 23.39 -24.27 -29.16
N ALA A 71 22.76 -24.34 -27.99
CA ALA A 71 21.88 -25.45 -27.64
C ALA A 71 20.71 -25.59 -28.63
N VAL A 72 20.09 -24.45 -29.00
CA VAL A 72 19.03 -24.44 -30.05
C VAL A 72 19.58 -24.86 -31.38
N GLY A 73 20.72 -24.31 -31.85
CA GLY A 73 21.33 -24.67 -33.13
C GLY A 73 21.72 -26.15 -33.22
N VAL A 74 22.34 -26.70 -32.18
CA VAL A 74 22.72 -28.12 -32.10
C VAL A 74 21.49 -29.03 -32.05
N SER A 75 20.40 -28.61 -31.39
CA SER A 75 19.17 -29.39 -31.30
C SER A 75 18.50 -29.59 -32.66
N LEU A 76 18.74 -28.70 -33.65
CA LEU A 76 18.26 -28.84 -35.02
C LEU A 76 18.99 -29.98 -35.76
N LEU A 77 20.24 -30.31 -35.38
CA LEU A 77 21.05 -31.39 -35.95
C LEU A 77 20.89 -32.69 -35.16
N SER A 78 20.89 -32.58 -33.84
CA SER A 78 20.72 -33.71 -32.91
C SER A 78 20.02 -33.24 -31.64
N PHE A 79 18.78 -33.68 -31.43
CA PHE A 79 17.99 -33.34 -30.27
C PHE A 79 18.66 -33.73 -28.95
N GLN A 80 19.28 -34.92 -28.89
CA GLN A 80 19.98 -35.40 -27.69
C GLN A 80 21.19 -34.52 -27.34
N SER A 81 21.99 -34.13 -28.32
CA SER A 81 23.14 -33.25 -28.11
C SER A 81 22.71 -31.84 -27.67
N GLY A 82 21.61 -31.32 -28.24
CA GLY A 82 21.01 -30.07 -27.80
C GLY A 82 20.51 -30.11 -26.38
N GLN A 83 19.92 -31.24 -25.95
CA GLN A 83 19.49 -31.40 -24.53
C GLN A 83 20.65 -31.36 -23.57
N VAL A 84 21.80 -31.93 -23.86
CA VAL A 84 23.00 -31.89 -23.00
C VAL A 84 23.46 -30.44 -22.77
N LEU A 85 23.52 -29.63 -23.87
CA LEU A 85 23.85 -28.20 -23.72
C LEU A 85 22.80 -27.44 -22.93
N MET A 86 21.53 -27.79 -23.09
CA MET A 86 20.43 -27.17 -22.35
C MET A 86 20.51 -27.48 -20.82
N LEU A 87 21.09 -28.61 -20.39
CA LEU A 87 21.36 -28.87 -18.98
C LEU A 87 22.33 -27.84 -18.38
N LEU A 88 23.35 -27.40 -19.12
CA LEU A 88 24.28 -26.34 -18.67
C LEU A 88 23.55 -24.98 -18.53
N VAL A 89 22.74 -24.65 -19.53
CA VAL A 89 21.88 -23.45 -19.50
C VAL A 89 20.98 -23.47 -18.25
N ARG A 90 20.33 -24.61 -18.03
CA ARG A 90 19.47 -24.82 -16.85
C ARG A 90 20.25 -24.67 -15.53
N ALA A 91 21.44 -25.22 -15.44
CA ALA A 91 22.28 -25.11 -14.24
C ALA A 91 22.63 -23.65 -13.92
N ILE A 92 22.99 -22.84 -14.93
CA ILE A 92 23.27 -21.40 -14.75
C ILE A 92 22.00 -20.66 -14.29
N LEU A 93 20.85 -20.93 -14.90
CA LEU A 93 19.57 -20.31 -14.49
C LEU A 93 19.18 -20.67 -13.06
N LEU A 94 19.33 -21.94 -12.68
CA LEU A 94 19.06 -22.40 -11.31
C LEU A 94 19.99 -21.73 -10.30
N LEU A 95 21.27 -21.54 -10.63
CA LEU A 95 22.22 -20.82 -9.79
C LEU A 95 21.76 -19.36 -9.61
N GLN A 96 21.43 -18.66 -10.70
CA GLN A 96 20.94 -17.26 -10.63
C GLN A 96 19.64 -17.16 -9.81
N GLN A 97 18.71 -18.10 -10.00
CA GLN A 97 17.47 -18.16 -9.22
C GLN A 97 17.74 -18.40 -7.74
N ALA A 98 18.64 -19.33 -7.40
CA ALA A 98 19.02 -19.60 -6.02
C ALA A 98 19.68 -18.37 -5.37
N LEU A 99 20.62 -17.72 -6.05
CA LEU A 99 21.28 -16.51 -5.58
C LEU A 99 20.24 -15.38 -5.30
N SER A 100 19.30 -15.16 -6.22
CA SER A 100 18.22 -14.19 -6.05
C SER A 100 17.32 -14.56 -4.87
N TYR A 101 16.92 -15.83 -4.79
CA TYR A 101 16.04 -16.31 -3.71
C TYR A 101 16.67 -16.15 -2.31
N TYR A 102 17.93 -16.54 -2.14
CA TYR A 102 18.61 -16.43 -0.86
C TYR A 102 18.95 -14.98 -0.51
N SER A 103 19.36 -14.16 -1.49
CA SER A 103 19.66 -12.75 -1.25
C SER A 103 18.42 -11.97 -0.78
N ASN A 104 17.24 -12.30 -1.30
CA ASN A 104 15.98 -11.66 -0.88
C ASN A 104 15.59 -12.00 0.56
N ARG A 105 16.14 -13.07 1.14
CA ARG A 105 15.93 -13.48 2.54
C ARG A 105 16.94 -12.93 3.51
N LEU A 106 18.00 -12.30 3.03
CA LEU A 106 18.98 -11.65 3.89
C LEU A 106 18.38 -10.43 4.58
N PRO A 107 18.81 -10.11 5.80
CA PRO A 107 18.42 -8.86 6.46
C PRO A 107 18.70 -7.65 5.55
N PHE A 108 17.79 -6.69 5.55
CA PHE A 108 17.92 -5.47 4.74
C PHE A 108 18.06 -5.72 3.22
N SER A 109 17.52 -6.83 2.70
CA SER A 109 17.57 -7.15 1.27
C SER A 109 16.99 -6.04 0.39
N HIS A 110 15.98 -5.35 0.88
CA HIS A 110 15.31 -4.25 0.21
C HIS A 110 15.17 -3.05 1.14
N PHE A 111 15.41 -1.88 0.60
CA PHE A 111 15.10 -0.61 1.27
C PHE A 111 13.91 0.04 0.57
N VAL A 112 12.75 0.14 1.26
CA VAL A 112 11.54 0.76 0.73
C VAL A 112 11.72 2.28 0.75
N THR A 113 11.74 2.89 -0.43
CA THR A 113 11.98 4.33 -0.59
C THR A 113 10.70 5.15 -0.72
N GLY A 114 9.58 4.51 -1.04
CA GLY A 114 8.42 5.20 -1.57
C GLY A 114 8.63 5.63 -3.03
N LYS A 115 7.60 6.24 -3.61
CA LYS A 115 7.64 6.79 -4.97
C LYS A 115 8.29 8.18 -4.95
N PRO A 116 9.47 8.37 -5.55
CA PRO A 116 10.10 9.68 -5.62
C PRO A 116 9.30 10.61 -6.54
N SER A 117 9.26 11.90 -6.20
CA SER A 117 8.75 12.94 -7.08
C SER A 117 9.70 13.17 -8.26
N LEU A 118 9.18 13.72 -9.37
CA LEU A 118 10.02 14.08 -10.51
C LEU A 118 11.15 15.06 -10.12
N LEU A 119 10.87 16.00 -9.22
CA LEU A 119 11.89 16.92 -8.70
C LEU A 119 13.02 16.18 -7.97
N GLN A 120 12.70 15.19 -7.12
CA GLN A 120 13.72 14.37 -6.46
C GLN A 120 14.58 13.60 -7.46
N ILE A 121 13.98 13.08 -8.53
CA ILE A 121 14.71 12.39 -9.61
C ILE A 121 15.67 13.36 -10.32
N VAL A 122 15.21 14.56 -10.64
CA VAL A 122 16.05 15.61 -11.28
C VAL A 122 17.21 16.00 -10.36
N ILE A 123 16.93 16.26 -9.07
CA ILE A 123 17.96 16.58 -8.07
C ILE A 123 18.97 15.44 -7.95
N TYR A 124 18.52 14.19 -7.94
CA TYR A 124 19.41 13.04 -7.89
C TYR A 124 20.36 13.00 -9.09
N TYR A 125 19.86 13.12 -10.31
CA TYR A 125 20.73 13.08 -11.50
C TYR A 125 21.66 14.29 -11.60
N ALA A 126 21.21 15.50 -11.22
CA ALA A 126 22.05 16.67 -11.13
C ALA A 126 23.24 16.42 -10.16
N GLY A 127 22.95 15.85 -9.05
CA GLY A 127 23.97 15.51 -8.09
C GLY A 127 24.87 14.34 -8.47
N LEU A 128 24.34 13.35 -9.15
CA LEU A 128 25.17 12.30 -9.74
C LEU A 128 26.19 12.90 -10.75
N ALA A 129 25.75 13.90 -11.54
CA ALA A 129 26.64 14.63 -12.44
C ALA A 129 27.74 15.40 -11.68
N VAL A 130 27.36 16.10 -10.60
CA VAL A 130 28.32 16.81 -9.71
C VAL A 130 29.29 15.81 -9.07
N LEU A 131 28.79 14.67 -8.58
CA LEU A 131 29.64 13.60 -8.02
C LEU A 131 30.67 13.13 -9.04
N LEU A 132 30.27 12.79 -10.25
CA LEU A 132 31.16 12.34 -11.32
C LEU A 132 32.22 13.41 -11.69
N TYR A 133 31.79 14.69 -11.77
CA TYR A 133 32.69 15.81 -12.02
C TYR A 133 33.75 15.97 -10.91
N LEU A 134 33.35 15.92 -9.62
CA LEU A 134 34.24 16.05 -8.49
C LEU A 134 35.19 14.85 -8.39
N LEU A 135 34.73 13.65 -8.69
CA LEU A 135 35.56 12.45 -8.76
C LEU A 135 36.61 12.57 -9.87
N LYS A 136 36.25 13.04 -11.07
CA LYS A 136 37.19 13.31 -12.17
C LYS A 136 38.23 14.34 -11.80
N LYS A 137 37.89 15.35 -10.99
CA LYS A 137 38.82 16.35 -10.45
C LYS A 137 39.60 15.86 -9.22
N ARG A 138 39.48 14.56 -8.85
CA ARG A 138 40.10 13.92 -7.68
C ARG A 138 39.82 14.62 -6.34
N ARG A 139 38.66 15.28 -6.22
CA ARG A 139 38.19 15.93 -4.98
C ARG A 139 37.29 14.99 -4.19
N PHE A 140 37.84 13.85 -3.75
CA PHE A 140 37.11 12.72 -3.16
C PHE A 140 36.23 13.10 -1.96
N ILE A 141 36.76 13.87 -0.98
CA ILE A 141 35.97 14.26 0.20
C ILE A 141 34.73 15.06 -0.20
N ARG A 142 34.85 16.03 -1.11
CA ARG A 142 33.74 16.82 -1.60
C ARG A 142 32.75 15.98 -2.40
N ALA A 143 33.24 15.01 -3.15
CA ALA A 143 32.41 14.07 -3.89
C ALA A 143 31.56 13.19 -2.94
N VAL A 144 32.20 12.64 -1.88
CA VAL A 144 31.51 11.85 -0.84
C VAL A 144 30.46 12.69 -0.11
N LEU A 145 30.81 13.90 0.32
CA LEU A 145 29.87 14.80 0.99
C LEU A 145 28.68 15.18 0.09
N SER A 146 28.94 15.46 -1.19
CA SER A 146 27.87 15.74 -2.16
C SER A 146 26.95 14.55 -2.36
N PHE A 147 27.50 13.34 -2.43
CA PHE A 147 26.74 12.11 -2.58
C PHE A 147 25.89 11.83 -1.33
N LEU A 148 26.44 11.96 -0.13
CA LEU A 148 25.69 11.78 1.13
C LEU A 148 24.56 12.80 1.26
N LEU A 149 24.82 14.07 0.89
CA LEU A 149 23.77 15.11 0.87
C LEU A 149 22.64 14.75 -0.11
N LEU A 150 22.99 14.28 -1.30
CA LEU A 150 22.01 13.89 -2.30
C LEU A 150 21.22 12.65 -1.90
N LEU A 151 21.89 11.67 -1.32
CA LEU A 151 21.24 10.48 -0.80
C LEU A 151 20.26 10.86 0.31
N SER A 152 20.61 11.76 1.22
CA SER A 152 19.72 12.23 2.27
C SER A 152 18.50 12.97 1.71
N LEU A 153 18.67 13.83 0.71
CA LEU A 153 17.57 14.54 0.05
C LEU A 153 16.65 13.59 -0.74
N ALA A 154 17.19 12.53 -1.34
CA ALA A 154 16.43 11.55 -2.09
C ALA A 154 15.65 10.58 -1.17
N ILE A 155 16.16 10.31 0.03
CA ILE A 155 15.58 9.37 1.01
C ILE A 155 14.63 10.08 1.98
N LEU A 156 14.78 11.41 2.20
CA LEU A 156 13.86 12.14 3.06
C LEU A 156 12.44 11.98 2.53
N PRO A 157 11.58 11.17 3.19
CA PRO A 157 10.17 11.18 2.86
C PRO A 157 9.70 12.61 3.02
N ALA A 158 8.93 13.12 2.07
CA ALA A 158 8.24 14.38 2.29
C ALA A 158 7.51 14.25 3.62
N LEU A 159 7.91 15.03 4.62
CA LEU A 159 7.29 15.08 5.94
C LEU A 159 5.87 15.63 5.74
N GLN A 160 4.99 14.78 5.25
CA GLN A 160 3.59 15.13 5.02
C GLN A 160 2.90 15.12 6.38
N SER A 161 2.68 16.31 6.93
CA SER A 161 1.84 16.51 8.12
C SER A 161 0.36 16.25 7.84
N GLN A 162 0.00 15.99 6.59
CA GLN A 162 -1.36 15.73 6.13
C GLN A 162 -1.81 14.32 6.51
N LEU A 163 -3.07 14.20 6.91
CA LEU A 163 -3.74 12.91 6.97
C LEU A 163 -4.19 12.52 5.54
N THR A 164 -3.85 11.32 5.13
CA THR A 164 -4.32 10.75 3.86
C THR A 164 -5.14 9.51 4.18
N ILE A 165 -6.35 9.44 3.65
CA ILE A 165 -7.22 8.25 3.71
C ILE A 165 -7.35 7.74 2.28
N THR A 166 -7.02 6.48 2.03
CA THR A 166 -7.14 5.88 0.70
C THR A 166 -8.01 4.63 0.80
N MET A 167 -9.14 4.66 0.11
CA MET A 167 -9.96 3.48 -0.16
C MET A 167 -9.36 2.78 -1.38
N LEU A 168 -8.83 1.58 -1.18
CA LEU A 168 -8.21 0.78 -2.23
C LEU A 168 -9.28 0.13 -3.11
N ASP A 169 -8.97 -0.08 -4.39
CA ASP A 169 -9.81 -0.90 -5.28
C ASP A 169 -9.45 -2.38 -5.05
N VAL A 170 -10.14 -2.97 -4.10
CA VAL A 170 -9.96 -4.39 -3.71
C VAL A 170 -10.94 -5.32 -4.43
N GLY A 171 -11.71 -4.82 -5.39
CA GLY A 171 -12.84 -5.53 -5.97
C GLY A 171 -14.04 -5.53 -5.02
N GLN A 172 -14.69 -6.68 -4.80
CA GLN A 172 -15.82 -6.78 -3.87
C GLN A 172 -15.30 -7.00 -2.46
N GLY A 173 -15.33 -5.95 -1.64
CA GLY A 173 -14.82 -5.91 -0.28
C GLY A 173 -14.39 -4.51 0.14
N ASP A 174 -13.78 -4.40 1.30
CA ASP A 174 -13.28 -3.14 1.86
C ASP A 174 -11.79 -3.18 2.14
N GLY A 175 -11.16 -2.02 1.97
CA GLY A 175 -9.77 -1.82 2.36
C GLY A 175 -9.43 -0.33 2.36
N LEU A 176 -9.29 0.24 3.56
CA LEU A 176 -8.95 1.64 3.71
C LEU A 176 -7.62 1.77 4.45
N VAL A 177 -6.76 2.63 3.92
CA VAL A 177 -5.44 2.93 4.48
C VAL A 177 -5.41 4.38 4.94
N LEU A 178 -5.22 4.59 6.23
CA LEU A 178 -5.07 5.89 6.85
C LEU A 178 -3.59 6.14 7.12
N LYS A 179 -3.02 7.18 6.55
CA LYS A 179 -1.59 7.52 6.69
C LYS A 179 -1.41 8.92 7.24
N LYS A 180 -0.57 9.05 8.26
CA LYS A 180 -0.12 10.35 8.79
C LYS A 180 1.38 10.31 9.11
N GLY A 181 2.18 10.98 8.28
CA GLY A 181 3.64 10.86 8.32
C GLY A 181 4.09 9.43 7.96
N ALA A 182 4.85 8.79 8.85
CA ALA A 182 5.28 7.40 8.73
C ALA A 182 4.30 6.38 9.35
N HIS A 183 3.23 6.85 9.99
CA HIS A 183 2.28 6.05 10.75
C HIS A 183 1.08 5.66 9.89
N VAL A 184 0.60 4.44 10.08
CA VAL A 184 -0.44 3.84 9.23
C VAL A 184 -1.43 3.03 10.05
N LEU A 185 -2.71 3.27 9.78
CA LEU A 185 -3.81 2.41 10.23
C LEU A 185 -4.49 1.80 9.01
N LEU A 186 -5.00 0.60 9.17
CA LEU A 186 -5.95 -0.02 8.25
C LEU A 186 -7.35 -0.03 8.88
N VAL A 187 -8.37 0.16 8.06
CA VAL A 187 -9.76 -0.13 8.40
C VAL A 187 -10.25 -1.13 7.37
N ASP A 188 -10.46 -2.34 7.83
CA ASP A 188 -10.71 -3.52 7.01
C ASP A 188 -9.60 -3.81 5.99
N GLY A 189 -9.68 -4.94 5.37
CA GLY A 189 -8.79 -5.35 4.31
C GLY A 189 -9.15 -6.73 3.79
N GLY A 190 -9.99 -6.77 2.75
CA GLY A 190 -10.39 -8.05 2.16
C GLY A 190 -11.05 -7.92 0.81
N SER A 191 -11.31 -9.06 0.19
CA SER A 191 -12.10 -9.20 -1.03
C SER A 191 -12.68 -10.60 -1.16
N SER A 192 -13.91 -10.67 -1.63
CA SER A 192 -14.55 -11.93 -2.04
C SER A 192 -14.37 -12.23 -3.53
N SER A 193 -13.85 -11.30 -4.32
CA SER A 193 -13.67 -11.43 -5.77
C SER A 193 -12.22 -11.53 -6.22
N GLU A 194 -11.28 -10.97 -5.47
CA GLU A 194 -9.87 -10.92 -5.82
C GLU A 194 -9.03 -11.80 -4.90
N LYS A 195 -7.95 -12.35 -5.44
CA LYS A 195 -6.99 -13.17 -4.69
C LYS A 195 -5.63 -12.50 -4.71
N LYS A 196 -4.78 -12.85 -3.72
CA LYS A 196 -3.42 -12.29 -3.58
C LYS A 196 -3.42 -10.75 -3.53
N LEU A 197 -4.34 -10.22 -2.74
CA LEU A 197 -4.51 -8.78 -2.60
C LEU A 197 -3.25 -8.09 -2.09
N TYR A 198 -2.49 -8.74 -1.21
CA TYR A 198 -1.21 -8.19 -0.78
C TYR A 198 -0.27 -7.99 -1.96
N GLU A 199 -0.08 -9.03 -2.79
CA GLU A 199 0.88 -9.00 -3.91
C GLU A 199 0.53 -7.92 -4.95
N TYR A 200 -0.75 -7.79 -5.32
CA TYR A 200 -1.16 -6.95 -6.45
C TYR A 200 -1.75 -5.60 -6.08
N THR A 201 -2.24 -5.42 -4.84
CA THR A 201 -2.92 -4.19 -4.43
C THR A 201 -2.22 -3.53 -3.23
N TYR A 202 -2.07 -4.25 -2.11
CA TYR A 202 -1.53 -3.64 -0.88
C TYR A 202 -0.04 -3.38 -0.96
N ALA A 203 0.80 -4.35 -1.36
CA ALA A 203 2.25 -4.17 -1.38
C ALA A 203 2.71 -3.08 -2.35
N PRO A 204 2.20 -2.98 -3.60
CA PRO A 204 2.53 -1.86 -4.47
C PRO A 204 2.12 -0.51 -3.88
N TYR A 205 0.92 -0.42 -3.31
CA TYR A 205 0.44 0.82 -2.69
C TYR A 205 1.29 1.19 -1.48
N LEU A 206 1.45 0.28 -0.50
CA LEU A 206 2.19 0.52 0.74
C LEU A 206 3.65 0.88 0.46
N LYS A 207 4.31 0.14 -0.44
CA LYS A 207 5.68 0.46 -0.88
C LYS A 207 5.77 1.82 -1.57
N SER A 208 4.79 2.18 -2.42
CA SER A 208 4.75 3.50 -3.06
C SER A 208 4.66 4.65 -2.06
N GLN A 209 4.03 4.39 -0.92
CA GLN A 209 3.89 5.33 0.18
C GLN A 209 5.06 5.29 1.18
N GLY A 210 6.07 4.43 0.96
CA GLY A 210 7.20 4.25 1.87
C GLY A 210 6.85 3.54 3.18
N ILE A 211 5.78 2.73 3.18
CA ILE A 211 5.25 2.06 4.37
C ILE A 211 5.92 0.68 4.51
N THR A 212 6.45 0.39 5.69
CA THR A 212 7.12 -0.88 6.02
C THR A 212 6.52 -1.59 7.23
N ALA A 213 5.58 -0.95 7.94
CA ALA A 213 4.86 -1.51 9.07
C ALA A 213 3.49 -0.83 9.19
N ILE A 214 2.54 -1.52 9.81
CA ILE A 214 1.20 -1.03 10.12
C ILE A 214 1.10 -0.86 11.64
N ASP A 215 0.72 0.33 12.12
CA ASP A 215 0.55 0.60 13.55
C ASP A 215 -0.62 -0.21 14.13
N ALA A 216 -1.76 -0.17 13.42
CA ALA A 216 -2.92 -0.96 13.81
C ALA A 216 -3.87 -1.24 12.65
N VAL A 217 -4.72 -2.24 12.83
CA VAL A 217 -5.85 -2.56 11.96
C VAL A 217 -7.13 -2.60 12.79
N PHE A 218 -8.18 -1.97 12.29
CA PHE A 218 -9.55 -2.04 12.79
C PHE A 218 -10.34 -2.94 11.86
N LEU A 219 -11.02 -3.94 12.40
CA LEU A 219 -11.84 -4.86 11.63
C LEU A 219 -13.30 -4.69 11.99
N SER A 220 -14.11 -4.39 10.98
CA SER A 220 -15.55 -4.22 11.20
C SER A 220 -16.21 -5.53 11.60
N HIS A 221 -15.94 -6.61 10.88
CA HIS A 221 -16.43 -7.95 11.14
C HIS A 221 -15.53 -9.01 10.48
N SER A 222 -15.93 -10.29 10.52
CA SER A 222 -15.04 -11.42 10.19
C SER A 222 -15.17 -11.97 8.78
N ASP A 223 -16.00 -11.39 7.91
CA ASP A 223 -16.18 -11.91 6.56
C ASP A 223 -14.93 -11.71 5.70
N GLU A 224 -14.69 -12.64 4.77
CA GLU A 224 -13.46 -12.70 3.97
C GLU A 224 -13.22 -11.42 3.14
N ASP A 225 -14.26 -10.73 2.75
CA ASP A 225 -14.15 -9.45 2.03
C ASP A 225 -13.76 -8.25 2.93
N HIS A 226 -13.56 -8.50 4.23
CA HIS A 226 -13.03 -7.53 5.19
C HIS A 226 -11.71 -7.98 5.83
N ILE A 227 -11.38 -9.29 5.84
CA ILE A 227 -10.20 -9.80 6.55
C ILE A 227 -9.16 -10.51 5.68
N SER A 228 -9.48 -10.94 4.45
CA SER A 228 -8.58 -11.78 3.65
C SER A 228 -7.24 -11.13 3.34
N ALA A 229 -7.22 -9.84 2.98
CA ALA A 229 -5.99 -9.11 2.74
C ALA A 229 -5.22 -8.81 4.04
N VAL A 230 -5.91 -8.65 5.18
CA VAL A 230 -5.25 -8.45 6.48
C VAL A 230 -4.41 -9.67 6.84
N LYS A 231 -4.92 -10.89 6.58
CA LYS A 231 -4.15 -12.13 6.73
C LYS A 231 -2.87 -12.10 5.91
N GLU A 232 -2.97 -11.73 4.61
CA GLU A 232 -1.83 -11.64 3.71
C GLU A 232 -0.85 -10.51 4.12
N VAL A 233 -1.36 -9.35 4.56
CA VAL A 233 -0.54 -8.23 5.07
C VAL A 233 0.28 -8.68 6.27
N MET A 234 -0.34 -9.35 7.24
CA MET A 234 0.35 -9.84 8.43
C MET A 234 1.44 -10.86 8.11
N GLU A 235 1.28 -11.69 7.07
CA GLU A 235 2.32 -12.63 6.63
C GLU A 235 3.57 -11.95 6.09
N ASN A 236 3.44 -10.70 5.62
CA ASN A 236 4.47 -10.04 4.84
C ASN A 236 5.05 -8.79 5.50
N MET A 237 4.39 -8.23 6.53
CA MET A 237 4.86 -7.05 7.24
C MET A 237 4.35 -6.99 8.69
N PRO A 238 5.08 -6.29 9.58
CA PRO A 238 4.67 -6.13 10.96
C PRO A 238 3.35 -5.35 11.09
N VAL A 239 2.46 -5.87 11.95
CA VAL A 239 1.23 -5.20 12.38
C VAL A 239 1.26 -5.09 13.90
N GLY A 240 1.15 -3.89 14.45
CA GLY A 240 1.31 -3.63 15.89
C GLY A 240 0.11 -4.08 16.70
N THR A 241 -1.10 -3.59 16.37
CA THR A 241 -2.33 -3.90 17.12
C THR A 241 -3.48 -4.22 16.18
N MET A 242 -4.30 -5.19 16.55
CA MET A 242 -5.56 -5.53 15.90
C MET A 242 -6.71 -5.18 16.83
N TYR A 243 -7.63 -4.36 16.36
CA TYR A 243 -8.87 -4.01 17.05
C TYR A 243 -10.02 -4.83 16.46
N LEU A 244 -10.76 -5.50 17.32
CA LEU A 244 -11.89 -6.37 16.98
C LEU A 244 -13.16 -5.91 17.73
N PRO A 245 -14.34 -6.01 17.13
CA PRO A 245 -15.59 -5.72 17.82
C PRO A 245 -15.79 -6.65 19.03
N LYS A 246 -16.21 -6.07 20.15
CA LYS A 246 -16.47 -6.83 21.38
C LYS A 246 -17.87 -7.42 21.36
N VAL A 247 -18.06 -8.49 20.61
CA VAL A 247 -19.31 -9.26 20.54
C VAL A 247 -18.95 -10.74 20.75
N ASP A 248 -19.34 -11.30 21.90
CA ASP A 248 -18.89 -12.64 22.31
C ASP A 248 -19.39 -13.73 21.35
N ALA A 249 -20.60 -13.60 20.81
CA ALA A 249 -21.20 -14.56 19.88
C ALA A 249 -20.36 -14.78 18.61
N PHE A 250 -19.59 -13.78 18.14
CA PHE A 250 -18.83 -13.87 16.90
C PHE A 250 -17.31 -13.96 17.11
N GLN A 251 -16.83 -14.14 18.34
CA GLN A 251 -15.39 -14.23 18.62
C GLN A 251 -14.71 -15.43 17.95
N GLU A 252 -15.42 -16.52 17.76
CA GLU A 252 -14.90 -17.73 17.09
C GLU A 252 -14.66 -17.51 15.60
N SER A 253 -15.43 -16.63 14.94
CA SER A 253 -15.24 -16.33 13.52
C SER A 253 -13.89 -15.67 13.21
N PHE A 254 -13.27 -15.02 14.21
CA PHE A 254 -11.91 -14.47 14.13
C PHE A 254 -10.80 -15.45 14.55
N ALA A 255 -11.09 -16.71 14.93
CA ALA A 255 -10.12 -17.62 15.54
C ALA A 255 -8.84 -17.80 14.71
N SER A 256 -8.97 -18.03 13.40
CA SER A 256 -7.84 -18.18 12.49
C SER A 256 -6.96 -16.92 12.48
N LEU A 257 -7.56 -15.74 12.35
CA LEU A 257 -6.87 -14.47 12.30
C LEU A 257 -6.20 -14.14 13.63
N LYS A 258 -6.87 -14.38 14.77
CA LYS A 258 -6.30 -14.22 16.11
C LYS A 258 -5.08 -15.12 16.33
N THR A 259 -5.15 -16.37 15.89
CA THR A 259 -4.02 -17.31 15.97
C THR A 259 -2.82 -16.78 15.18
N GLN A 260 -3.03 -16.27 13.98
CA GLN A 260 -1.98 -15.67 13.15
C GLN A 260 -1.41 -14.41 13.80
N ALA A 261 -2.27 -13.51 14.33
CA ALA A 261 -1.86 -12.29 15.02
C ALA A 261 -0.93 -12.58 16.20
N ILE A 262 -1.29 -13.54 17.05
CA ILE A 262 -0.47 -13.95 18.20
C ILE A 262 0.89 -14.48 17.75
N ARG A 263 0.94 -15.34 16.73
CA ARG A 263 2.19 -15.89 16.19
C ARG A 263 3.15 -14.81 15.68
N GLN A 264 2.63 -13.70 15.23
CA GLN A 264 3.41 -12.58 14.65
C GLN A 264 3.66 -11.44 15.64
N GLY A 265 3.26 -11.61 16.91
CA GLY A 265 3.46 -10.60 17.94
C GLY A 265 2.52 -9.39 17.83
N CYS A 266 1.43 -9.49 17.07
CA CYS A 266 0.39 -8.48 16.99
C CYS A 266 -0.47 -8.51 18.26
N SER A 267 -0.65 -7.36 18.90
CA SER A 267 -1.54 -7.23 20.06
C SER A 267 -3.00 -7.23 19.62
N ILE A 268 -3.87 -7.96 20.34
CA ILE A 268 -5.30 -7.98 20.07
C ILE A 268 -6.03 -7.17 21.13
N LYS A 269 -6.90 -6.26 20.71
CA LYS A 269 -7.76 -5.45 21.58
C LYS A 269 -9.20 -5.52 21.10
N TYR A 270 -10.12 -5.53 22.04
CA TYR A 270 -11.54 -5.53 21.76
C TYR A 270 -12.12 -4.16 22.00
N VAL A 271 -12.96 -3.69 21.07
CA VAL A 271 -13.58 -2.37 21.11
C VAL A 271 -15.11 -2.46 21.04
N LYS A 272 -15.75 -1.49 21.65
CA LYS A 272 -17.21 -1.40 21.73
C LYS A 272 -17.66 0.05 21.65
N ARG A 273 -18.95 0.27 21.52
CA ARG A 273 -19.59 1.58 21.55
C ARG A 273 -19.09 2.43 22.69
N GLY A 274 -18.64 3.62 22.38
CA GLY A 274 -18.14 4.63 23.31
C GLY A 274 -16.63 4.60 23.54
N ASP A 275 -15.91 3.59 23.06
CA ASP A 275 -14.45 3.58 23.12
C ASP A 275 -13.87 4.66 22.19
N VAL A 276 -12.88 5.39 22.71
CA VAL A 276 -12.23 6.50 22.03
C VAL A 276 -10.72 6.30 22.03
N MET A 277 -10.10 6.52 20.88
CA MET A 277 -8.66 6.43 20.70
C MET A 277 -8.13 7.67 20.02
N GLU A 278 -6.97 8.11 20.43
CA GLU A 278 -6.22 9.21 19.81
C GLU A 278 -5.01 8.64 19.08
N TRP A 279 -4.97 8.80 17.76
CA TRP A 279 -3.85 8.38 16.94
C TRP A 279 -3.27 9.58 16.18
N ARG A 280 -2.10 10.04 16.61
CA ARG A 280 -1.40 11.17 15.96
C ARG A 280 -2.25 12.44 15.79
N GLY A 281 -3.11 12.74 16.75
CA GLY A 281 -4.04 13.87 16.70
C GLY A 281 -5.27 13.63 15.81
N VAL A 282 -5.50 12.38 15.40
CA VAL A 282 -6.75 11.91 14.80
C VAL A 282 -7.54 11.21 15.90
N ARG A 283 -8.77 11.68 16.14
CA ARG A 283 -9.69 11.05 17.08
C ARG A 283 -10.49 9.97 16.36
N LEU A 284 -10.46 8.77 16.90
CA LEU A 284 -11.24 7.62 16.46
C LEU A 284 -12.20 7.25 17.57
N GLU A 285 -13.48 7.08 17.26
CA GLU A 285 -14.52 6.72 18.22
C GLU A 285 -15.38 5.60 17.66
N VAL A 286 -15.56 4.54 18.44
CA VAL A 286 -16.42 3.41 18.10
C VAL A 286 -17.86 3.74 18.45
N LEU A 287 -18.73 3.72 17.45
CA LEU A 287 -20.16 4.01 17.62
C LEU A 287 -21.02 2.75 17.71
N HIS A 288 -20.50 1.62 17.26
CA HIS A 288 -21.10 0.30 17.23
C HIS A 288 -19.99 -0.76 17.21
N PRO A 289 -20.16 -1.99 17.76
CA PRO A 289 -21.37 -2.54 18.39
C PRO A 289 -21.57 -2.12 19.85
N ASP A 290 -22.79 -2.29 20.34
CA ASP A 290 -23.07 -2.29 21.78
C ASP A 290 -22.81 -3.70 22.32
N SER A 291 -21.86 -3.83 23.23
CA SER A 291 -21.47 -5.14 23.80
C SER A 291 -22.56 -5.81 24.66
N ASN A 292 -23.66 -5.13 24.93
CA ASN A 292 -24.76 -5.65 25.74
C ASN A 292 -25.97 -6.10 24.88
N GLN A 293 -25.81 -6.06 23.55
CA GLN A 293 -26.84 -6.48 22.61
C GLN A 293 -26.46 -7.77 21.92
N ASP A 294 -27.48 -8.55 21.55
CA ASP A 294 -27.34 -9.71 20.70
C ASP A 294 -27.61 -9.28 19.25
N TYR A 295 -26.79 -9.77 18.34
CA TYR A 295 -26.88 -9.52 16.90
C TYR A 295 -27.17 -10.84 16.17
N GLU A 296 -27.96 -10.81 15.12
CA GLU A 296 -28.34 -12.00 14.39
C GLU A 296 -27.20 -12.56 13.53
N ASP A 297 -26.39 -11.67 12.95
CA ASP A 297 -25.27 -12.05 12.11
C ASP A 297 -24.04 -11.13 12.31
N VAL A 298 -22.94 -11.49 11.65
CA VAL A 298 -21.65 -10.76 11.78
C VAL A 298 -21.72 -9.38 11.16
N ASN A 299 -22.56 -9.15 10.16
CA ASN A 299 -22.70 -7.84 9.51
C ASN A 299 -23.40 -6.87 10.45
N GLU A 300 -24.45 -7.32 11.14
CA GLU A 300 -25.11 -6.51 12.16
C GLU A 300 -24.18 -6.14 13.31
N ALA A 301 -23.24 -7.02 13.65
CA ALA A 301 -22.22 -6.75 14.66
C ALA A 301 -21.02 -5.92 14.16
N SER A 302 -21.08 -5.39 12.92
CA SER A 302 -19.98 -4.60 12.34
C SER A 302 -19.54 -3.45 13.21
N GLU A 303 -18.23 -3.27 13.40
CA GLU A 303 -17.68 -2.07 14.00
C GLU A 303 -17.97 -0.84 13.13
N VAL A 304 -18.59 0.17 13.73
CA VAL A 304 -18.77 1.48 13.12
C VAL A 304 -17.81 2.46 13.76
N LEU A 305 -16.89 2.97 12.96
CA LEU A 305 -15.81 3.84 13.40
C LEU A 305 -16.04 5.27 12.91
N SER A 306 -16.01 6.22 13.81
CA SER A 306 -16.05 7.65 13.55
C SER A 306 -14.65 8.24 13.63
N LEU A 307 -14.20 8.91 12.58
CA LEU A 307 -12.93 9.62 12.52
C LEU A 307 -13.17 11.13 12.54
N SER A 308 -12.40 11.84 13.36
CA SER A 308 -12.37 13.32 13.37
C SER A 308 -10.95 13.83 13.36
N TYR A 309 -10.67 14.81 12.48
CA TYR A 309 -9.37 15.46 12.37
C TYR A 309 -9.50 16.87 11.79
N ALA A 310 -9.09 17.88 12.57
CA ALA A 310 -9.01 19.27 12.10
C ALA A 310 -10.32 19.81 11.46
N GLY A 311 -11.49 19.41 11.98
CA GLY A 311 -12.80 19.78 11.43
C GLY A 311 -13.30 18.88 10.28
N PHE A 312 -12.47 17.99 9.76
CA PHE A 312 -12.88 16.91 8.85
C PHE A 312 -13.41 15.73 9.66
N SER A 313 -14.43 15.04 9.15
CA SER A 313 -14.96 13.83 9.77
C SER A 313 -15.35 12.79 8.73
N MET A 314 -15.14 11.50 9.06
CA MET A 314 -15.53 10.38 8.23
C MET A 314 -16.15 9.28 9.07
N LEU A 315 -17.24 8.70 8.58
CA LEU A 315 -17.91 7.55 9.18
C LEU A 315 -17.63 6.30 8.34
N PHE A 316 -17.05 5.28 8.98
CA PHE A 316 -16.84 3.95 8.43
C PHE A 316 -17.91 3.06 9.02
N THR A 317 -18.75 2.48 8.18
CA THR A 317 -19.95 1.76 8.64
C THR A 317 -19.83 0.25 8.56
N GLY A 318 -18.68 -0.28 8.10
CA GLY A 318 -18.57 -1.71 7.83
C GLY A 318 -19.72 -2.17 6.93
N ASP A 319 -20.33 -3.28 7.28
CA ASP A 319 -21.47 -3.84 6.55
C ASP A 319 -22.78 -3.79 7.37
N ILE A 320 -22.83 -2.87 8.34
CA ILE A 320 -24.04 -2.64 9.14
C ILE A 320 -25.25 -2.36 8.25
N GLY A 321 -26.39 -2.91 8.63
CA GLY A 321 -27.67 -2.70 7.93
C GLY A 321 -28.85 -3.06 8.83
N GLY A 322 -30.08 -2.94 8.29
CA GLY A 322 -31.28 -3.35 8.98
C GLY A 322 -31.45 -2.72 10.37
N GLN A 323 -31.80 -3.54 11.36
CA GLN A 323 -32.07 -3.12 12.74
C GLN A 323 -30.84 -2.49 13.39
N ALA A 324 -29.64 -3.04 13.17
CA ALA A 324 -28.41 -2.50 13.75
C ALA A 324 -28.09 -1.07 13.25
N GLU A 325 -28.44 -0.75 12.00
CA GLU A 325 -28.32 0.62 11.49
C GLU A 325 -29.35 1.56 12.14
N GLU A 326 -30.58 1.09 12.37
CA GLU A 326 -31.61 1.88 13.10
C GLU A 326 -31.16 2.21 14.53
N GLU A 327 -30.58 1.24 15.22
CA GLU A 327 -30.01 1.42 16.56
C GLU A 327 -28.83 2.39 16.58
N LEU A 328 -27.95 2.31 15.59
CA LEU A 328 -26.88 3.29 15.42
C LEU A 328 -27.45 4.70 15.27
N VAL A 329 -28.44 4.89 14.41
CA VAL A 329 -29.11 6.19 14.20
C VAL A 329 -29.74 6.69 15.50
N ALA A 330 -30.45 5.85 16.24
CA ALA A 330 -31.05 6.20 17.54
C ALA A 330 -29.97 6.63 18.55
N TYR A 331 -28.85 5.89 18.63
CA TYR A 331 -27.71 6.25 19.47
C TYR A 331 -27.11 7.60 19.06
N MET A 332 -26.87 7.83 17.77
CA MET A 332 -26.32 9.09 17.26
C MET A 332 -27.22 10.29 17.60
N LYS A 333 -28.55 10.14 17.43
CA LYS A 333 -29.54 11.15 17.82
C LYS A 333 -29.45 11.47 19.32
N LYS A 334 -29.45 10.45 20.16
CA LYS A 334 -29.35 10.58 21.63
C LYS A 334 -28.06 11.32 22.04
N MET A 335 -26.95 11.01 21.41
CA MET A 335 -25.64 11.60 21.72
C MET A 335 -25.39 12.92 20.97
N ARG A 336 -26.38 13.42 20.22
CA ARG A 336 -26.26 14.63 19.39
C ARG A 336 -25.08 14.57 18.43
N LYS A 337 -24.76 13.37 17.95
CA LYS A 337 -23.73 13.17 16.93
C LYS A 337 -24.40 13.35 15.57
N GLY A 338 -23.86 14.21 14.75
CA GLY A 338 -24.46 14.56 13.47
C GLY A 338 -23.41 14.65 12.37
N THR A 339 -23.48 15.60 11.52
CA THR A 339 -22.78 15.87 10.28
C THR A 339 -21.39 15.26 10.13
N TYR A 340 -21.22 14.49 9.06
CA TYR A 340 -19.91 13.97 8.63
C TYR A 340 -19.56 14.50 7.23
N THR A 341 -18.28 14.79 7.02
CA THR A 341 -17.81 15.21 5.70
C THR A 341 -17.95 14.05 4.70
N ILE A 342 -17.58 12.85 5.13
CA ILE A 342 -17.62 11.67 4.27
C ILE A 342 -18.28 10.50 4.99
N LEU A 343 -19.12 9.78 4.26
CA LEU A 343 -19.69 8.50 4.66
C LEU A 343 -19.13 7.39 3.76
N LYS A 344 -18.52 6.34 4.34
CA LYS A 344 -18.34 5.06 3.64
C LYS A 344 -19.71 4.38 3.62
N CYS A 345 -20.21 4.07 2.44
CA CYS A 345 -21.48 3.40 2.26
C CYS A 345 -21.47 2.01 2.90
N GLY A 346 -22.50 1.69 3.67
CA GLY A 346 -22.62 0.39 4.32
C GLY A 346 -22.78 -0.75 3.33
N HIS A 347 -22.20 -1.90 3.65
CA HIS A 347 -22.35 -3.17 2.95
C HIS A 347 -22.23 -3.03 1.42
N HIS A 348 -21.16 -2.33 0.99
CA HIS A 348 -20.81 -2.10 -0.42
C HIS A 348 -21.94 -1.47 -1.27
N GLY A 349 -22.90 -0.81 -0.63
CA GLY A 349 -24.10 -0.26 -1.28
C GLY A 349 -25.25 -1.26 -1.37
N SER A 350 -25.38 -2.19 -0.42
CA SER A 350 -26.55 -3.06 -0.29
C SER A 350 -27.83 -2.25 -0.13
N LYS A 351 -28.95 -2.80 -0.61
CA LYS A 351 -30.29 -2.20 -0.43
C LYS A 351 -30.73 -2.10 1.04
N THR A 352 -30.18 -2.95 1.90
CA THR A 352 -30.48 -3.02 3.34
C THR A 352 -29.66 -2.07 4.20
N SER A 353 -28.70 -1.36 3.61
CA SER A 353 -27.77 -0.46 4.31
C SER A 353 -27.87 0.96 3.78
N THR A 354 -27.36 1.92 4.52
CA THR A 354 -27.35 3.35 4.16
C THR A 354 -28.78 3.85 3.89
N SER A 355 -29.63 3.71 4.91
CA SER A 355 -31.03 4.13 4.91
C SER A 355 -31.20 5.65 4.73
N GLU A 356 -32.42 6.08 4.46
CA GLU A 356 -32.78 7.51 4.42
C GLU A 356 -32.59 8.15 5.79
N GLU A 357 -32.87 7.41 6.86
CA GLU A 357 -32.70 7.83 8.26
C GLU A 357 -31.23 8.05 8.62
N LEU A 358 -30.34 7.14 8.20
CA LEU A 358 -28.89 7.33 8.39
C LEU A 358 -28.38 8.53 7.58
N LEU A 359 -28.78 8.66 6.31
CA LEU A 359 -28.38 9.80 5.47
C LEU A 359 -28.85 11.13 6.06
N ALA A 360 -30.09 11.18 6.58
CA ALA A 360 -30.62 12.37 7.23
C ALA A 360 -29.88 12.70 8.54
N GLN A 361 -29.45 11.68 9.28
CA GLN A 361 -28.69 11.86 10.54
C GLN A 361 -27.25 12.31 10.30
N VAL A 362 -26.59 11.71 9.29
CA VAL A 362 -25.15 11.91 8.98
C VAL A 362 -24.95 13.14 8.11
N THR A 363 -25.91 13.47 7.26
CA THR A 363 -25.87 14.57 6.25
C THR A 363 -24.49 14.71 5.56
N PRO A 364 -23.98 13.65 4.90
CA PRO A 364 -22.63 13.65 4.39
C PRO A 364 -22.49 14.58 3.17
N ASP A 365 -21.33 15.25 3.04
CA ASP A 365 -20.99 16.00 1.82
C ASP A 365 -20.81 15.02 0.63
N ILE A 366 -20.24 13.82 0.89
CA ILE A 366 -19.90 12.82 -0.13
C ILE A 366 -20.01 11.41 0.45
N VAL A 367 -20.47 10.47 -0.38
CA VAL A 367 -20.49 9.04 -0.04
C VAL A 367 -19.46 8.29 -0.88
N LEU A 368 -18.68 7.42 -0.25
CA LEU A 368 -17.74 6.50 -0.91
C LEU A 368 -18.31 5.08 -0.90
N ILE A 369 -18.26 4.42 -2.05
CA ILE A 369 -18.76 3.05 -2.22
C ILE A 369 -17.62 2.17 -2.71
N SER A 370 -17.21 1.19 -1.89
CA SER A 370 -16.28 0.15 -2.29
C SER A 370 -17.08 -1.05 -2.81
N CYS A 371 -16.88 -1.42 -4.08
CA CYS A 371 -17.56 -2.55 -4.68
C CYS A 371 -16.83 -3.07 -5.93
N GLY A 372 -17.06 -4.32 -6.29
CA GLY A 372 -16.48 -4.96 -7.48
C GLY A 372 -17.28 -4.70 -8.75
N LYS A 373 -16.60 -4.55 -9.89
CA LYS A 373 -17.23 -4.28 -11.20
C LYS A 373 -18.19 -5.39 -11.65
N ARG A 374 -17.90 -6.64 -11.31
CA ARG A 374 -18.72 -7.82 -11.67
C ARG A 374 -18.97 -8.64 -10.42
N ASN A 375 -19.58 -8.02 -9.40
CA ASN A 375 -19.90 -8.74 -8.18
C ASN A 375 -21.22 -9.49 -8.31
N ARG A 376 -21.29 -10.67 -7.67
CA ARG A 376 -22.47 -11.54 -7.68
C ARG A 376 -23.69 -10.99 -6.93
N TYR A 377 -23.46 -9.98 -6.09
CA TYR A 377 -24.47 -9.38 -5.23
C TYR A 377 -25.24 -8.27 -5.92
N GLY A 378 -24.75 -7.75 -7.04
CA GLY A 378 -25.34 -6.61 -7.74
C GLY A 378 -25.10 -5.26 -7.07
N HIS A 379 -24.09 -5.15 -6.19
CA HIS A 379 -23.72 -3.91 -5.50
C HIS A 379 -23.02 -2.91 -6.43
N PRO A 380 -23.26 -1.60 -6.27
CA PRO A 380 -24.28 -1.00 -5.41
C PRO A 380 -25.69 -1.20 -6.00
N HIS A 381 -26.66 -1.51 -5.15
CA HIS A 381 -28.04 -1.70 -5.56
C HIS A 381 -28.68 -0.39 -6.03
N LYS A 382 -29.64 -0.50 -6.96
CA LYS A 382 -30.34 0.66 -7.52
C LYS A 382 -31.10 1.45 -6.45
N GLU A 383 -31.62 0.77 -5.44
CA GLU A 383 -32.34 1.35 -4.30
C GLU A 383 -31.40 2.27 -3.50
N THR A 384 -30.19 1.84 -3.21
CA THR A 384 -29.19 2.66 -2.51
C THR A 384 -28.79 3.87 -3.33
N LEU A 385 -28.51 3.69 -4.62
CA LEU A 385 -28.21 4.81 -5.51
C LEU A 385 -29.36 5.80 -5.64
N LYS A 386 -30.65 5.31 -5.62
CA LYS A 386 -31.83 6.14 -5.61
C LYS A 386 -31.93 6.97 -4.33
N ARG A 387 -31.67 6.37 -3.15
CA ARG A 387 -31.63 7.10 -1.86
C ARG A 387 -30.60 8.22 -1.88
N LEU A 388 -29.37 7.94 -2.33
CA LEU A 388 -28.31 8.95 -2.45
C LEU A 388 -28.73 10.10 -3.38
N LYS A 389 -29.34 9.77 -4.53
CA LYS A 389 -29.84 10.77 -5.47
C LYS A 389 -30.97 11.60 -4.86
N THR A 390 -31.91 10.99 -4.15
CA THR A 390 -33.02 11.69 -3.48
C THR A 390 -32.50 12.62 -2.38
N ALA A 391 -31.49 12.18 -1.62
CA ALA A 391 -30.81 13.00 -0.61
C ALA A 391 -29.90 14.08 -1.23
N ASN A 392 -29.73 14.11 -2.55
CA ASN A 392 -28.86 15.01 -3.30
C ASN A 392 -27.39 14.93 -2.81
N VAL A 393 -26.92 13.73 -2.46
CA VAL A 393 -25.55 13.49 -2.00
C VAL A 393 -24.73 12.88 -3.14
N PRO A 394 -23.63 13.52 -3.56
CA PRO A 394 -22.71 12.95 -4.55
C PRO A 394 -22.01 11.71 -3.99
N TYR A 395 -21.69 10.76 -4.86
CA TYR A 395 -20.99 9.55 -4.48
C TYR A 395 -19.88 9.18 -5.48
N PHE A 396 -18.87 8.48 -4.98
CA PHE A 396 -17.81 7.88 -5.79
C PHE A 396 -17.74 6.39 -5.53
N THR A 397 -17.47 5.62 -6.59
CA THR A 397 -17.31 4.15 -6.50
C THR A 397 -15.87 3.75 -6.87
N THR A 398 -15.33 2.71 -6.24
CA THR A 398 -14.04 2.14 -6.64
C THR A 398 -14.09 1.57 -8.06
N VAL A 399 -15.24 1.12 -8.53
CA VAL A 399 -15.45 0.65 -9.92
C VAL A 399 -15.11 1.74 -10.93
N GLU A 400 -15.56 2.97 -10.71
CA GLU A 400 -15.37 4.08 -11.64
C GLU A 400 -14.03 4.79 -11.46
N GLN A 401 -13.64 5.01 -10.20
CA GLN A 401 -12.49 5.83 -9.85
C GLN A 401 -11.20 5.02 -9.68
N GLY A 402 -11.27 3.69 -9.53
CA GLY A 402 -10.18 2.92 -8.97
C GLY A 402 -10.00 3.22 -7.49
N ALA A 403 -8.78 3.22 -6.98
CA ALA A 403 -8.52 3.69 -5.62
C ALA A 403 -8.89 5.17 -5.47
N ILE A 404 -9.49 5.53 -4.32
CA ILE A 404 -9.95 6.90 -4.01
C ILE A 404 -9.12 7.42 -2.85
N SER A 405 -8.38 8.50 -3.05
CA SER A 405 -7.55 9.15 -2.03
C SER A 405 -8.14 10.47 -1.57
N ILE A 406 -8.19 10.65 -0.25
CA ILE A 406 -8.60 11.88 0.43
C ILE A 406 -7.37 12.42 1.17
N LYS A 407 -6.95 13.62 0.83
CA LYS A 407 -5.85 14.33 1.52
C LYS A 407 -6.44 15.42 2.38
N ILE A 408 -6.19 15.38 3.69
CA ILE A 408 -6.74 16.32 4.67
C ILE A 408 -5.59 17.16 5.23
N THR A 409 -5.69 18.49 5.09
CA THR A 409 -4.70 19.42 5.62
C THR A 409 -4.85 19.59 7.13
N PRO A 410 -3.80 20.04 7.84
CA PRO A 410 -3.88 20.37 9.28
C PRO A 410 -4.91 21.46 9.62
N LYS A 411 -5.40 22.19 8.61
CA LYS A 411 -6.45 23.22 8.76
C LYS A 411 -7.85 22.70 8.42
N GLY A 412 -8.02 21.40 8.11
CA GLY A 412 -9.31 20.78 7.84
C GLY A 412 -9.79 20.88 6.39
N GLY A 413 -9.07 21.56 5.50
CA GLY A 413 -9.34 21.50 4.07
C GLY A 413 -9.05 20.10 3.54
N TYR A 414 -9.84 19.63 2.57
CA TYR A 414 -9.62 18.31 1.99
C TYR A 414 -9.69 18.31 0.46
N GLN A 415 -9.02 17.33 -0.15
CA GLN A 415 -9.04 17.06 -1.57
C GLN A 415 -9.29 15.57 -1.80
N ILE A 416 -10.24 15.24 -2.68
CA ILE A 416 -10.53 13.87 -3.10
C ILE A 416 -10.06 13.69 -4.54
N SER A 417 -9.41 12.55 -4.81
CA SER A 417 -8.95 12.18 -6.16
C SER A 417 -9.12 10.69 -6.40
N GLY A 418 -9.57 10.32 -7.59
CA GLY A 418 -9.61 8.94 -8.07
C GLY A 418 -8.34 8.59 -8.85
N TYR A 419 -7.98 7.31 -8.85
CA TYR A 419 -6.80 6.82 -9.58
C TYR A 419 -7.05 6.70 -11.09
N ARG A 420 -8.26 6.28 -11.51
CA ARG A 420 -8.59 6.04 -12.93
C ARG A 420 -9.13 7.29 -13.65
N LYS A 421 -9.82 8.15 -12.92
CA LYS A 421 -10.37 9.40 -13.47
C LYS A 421 -9.79 10.57 -12.66
N ASP A 422 -9.30 11.56 -13.37
CA ASP A 422 -8.80 12.81 -12.74
C ASP A 422 -10.00 13.68 -12.30
N THR A 423 -10.80 13.12 -11.38
CA THR A 423 -11.90 13.83 -10.73
C THR A 423 -11.40 14.35 -9.39
N SER A 424 -10.78 15.53 -9.40
CA SER A 424 -10.40 16.19 -8.15
C SER A 424 -11.53 17.11 -7.68
N ILE A 425 -12.07 16.83 -6.49
CA ILE A 425 -12.93 17.77 -5.75
C ILE A 425 -12.09 18.28 -4.60
N SER A 426 -11.99 19.60 -4.47
CA SER A 426 -11.32 20.25 -3.33
C SER A 426 -12.29 21.16 -2.60
N LYS A 427 -12.25 21.12 -1.26
CA LYS A 427 -12.94 22.06 -0.39
C LYS A 427 -11.88 22.69 0.53
N GLU A 428 -11.64 23.97 0.38
CA GLU A 428 -10.80 24.71 1.32
C GLU A 428 -11.52 24.84 2.66
N ALA A 429 -10.78 24.72 3.76
CA ALA A 429 -11.34 24.98 5.06
C ALA A 429 -11.84 26.43 5.12
N MET A 430 -13.14 26.64 5.25
CA MET A 430 -13.63 27.94 5.67
C MET A 430 -13.13 28.15 7.10
N ILE A 431 -12.18 29.05 7.26
CA ILE A 431 -11.73 29.53 8.56
C ILE A 431 -12.94 30.29 9.12
N LYS A 432 -13.63 29.68 10.09
CA LYS A 432 -14.55 30.38 10.98
C LYS A 432 -13.78 30.88 12.19
#